data_06f3f8054053e65591ca28eb285340e8
#
_entry.id   06f3f8054053e65591ca28eb285340e8
#
_cell.length_a   1.000
_cell.length_b   1.000
_cell.length_c   1.000
_cell.angle_alpha   90.00
_cell.angle_beta   90.00
_cell.angle_gamma   90.00
#
_symmetry.space_group_name_H-M   'P 1'
#
loop_
_entity.id
_entity.type
_entity.pdbx_description
1 polymer ?
#
loop_
_entity_poly.entity_id
_entity_poly.type
_entity_poly.pdbx_seq_one_letter_code
_entity_poly.pdbx_strand_id
1 'polypeptide(L)'
;MQVPFSPPDITEEEIAQVVSALRSGWITTGPKVKQFEKEIAAYCHTARAVCLNSATACLEGVLRLLGVGEGDEVITTAYTYTASASVVCHVGAKLV
;
A
#
# COMPACT_ATOMS: atom_id res chain seq x y z
N MET A 1 -8.46 -32.28 -3.16
CA MET A 1 -7.37 -31.42 -2.70
C MET A 1 -7.86 -29.98 -2.75
N GLN A 2 -7.89 -29.28 -1.63
CA GLN A 2 -8.32 -27.88 -1.58
C GLN A 2 -7.07 -27.02 -1.59
N VAL A 3 -6.91 -26.17 -2.61
CA VAL A 3 -5.80 -25.22 -2.72
C VAL A 3 -6.31 -23.86 -2.28
N PRO A 4 -5.87 -23.33 -1.12
CA PRO A 4 -6.32 -22.03 -0.65
C PRO A 4 -5.72 -20.92 -1.53
N PHE A 5 -6.51 -19.86 -1.77
CA PHE A 5 -6.05 -18.69 -2.51
C PHE A 5 -5.30 -17.74 -1.56
N SER A 6 -3.96 -17.81 -1.63
CA SER A 6 -3.05 -16.86 -0.94
C SER A 6 -3.50 -16.48 0.49
N PRO A 7 -3.62 -17.45 1.43
CA PRO A 7 -3.97 -17.10 2.81
C PRO A 7 -2.87 -16.24 3.43
N PRO A 8 -3.22 -15.29 4.32
CA PRO A 8 -2.21 -14.52 5.05
C PRO A 8 -1.43 -15.43 5.99
N ASP A 9 -0.14 -15.21 6.09
CA ASP A 9 0.72 -15.82 7.11
C ASP A 9 0.73 -14.90 8.34
N ILE A 10 -0.09 -15.25 9.33
CA ILE A 10 -0.24 -14.50 10.58
C ILE A 10 0.24 -15.36 11.72
N THR A 11 1.30 -14.94 12.37
CA THR A 11 1.89 -15.60 13.53
C THR A 11 1.47 -14.92 14.84
N GLU A 12 1.89 -15.51 15.97
CA GLU A 12 1.66 -14.91 17.28
C GLU A 12 2.34 -13.54 17.45
N GLU A 13 3.37 -13.26 16.66
CA GLU A 13 4.06 -11.97 16.70
C GLU A 13 3.17 -10.84 16.17
N GLU A 14 2.50 -11.04 15.03
CA GLU A 14 1.55 -10.06 14.48
C GLU A 14 0.36 -9.86 15.41
N ILE A 15 -0.16 -10.97 15.98
CA ILE A 15 -1.27 -10.93 16.94
C ILE A 15 -0.85 -10.10 18.17
N ALA A 16 0.33 -10.34 18.72
CA ALA A 16 0.85 -9.58 19.87
C ALA A 16 1.01 -8.08 19.56
N GLN A 17 1.44 -7.71 18.35
CA GLN A 17 1.54 -6.32 17.92
C GLN A 17 0.17 -5.63 17.85
N VAL A 18 -0.84 -6.32 17.31
CA VAL A 18 -2.22 -5.80 17.27
C VAL A 18 -2.78 -5.61 18.68
N VAL A 19 -2.64 -6.62 19.55
CA VAL A 19 -3.06 -6.54 20.95
C VAL A 19 -2.37 -5.39 21.69
N SER A 20 -1.05 -5.21 21.47
CA SER A 20 -0.27 -4.10 22.03
C SER A 20 -0.82 -2.74 21.59
N ALA A 21 -1.14 -2.60 20.28
CA ALA A 21 -1.69 -1.36 19.75
C ALA A 21 -3.05 -1.03 20.39
N LEU A 22 -3.95 -2.02 20.48
CA LEU A 22 -5.27 -1.85 21.12
C LEU A 22 -5.15 -1.46 22.59
N ARG A 23 -4.28 -2.13 23.34
CA ARG A 23 -4.05 -1.84 24.76
C ARG A 23 -3.44 -0.47 25.02
N SER A 24 -2.66 0.05 24.06
CA SER A 24 -2.08 1.41 24.17
C SER A 24 -3.14 2.51 24.10
N GLY A 25 -4.35 2.22 23.63
CA GLY A 25 -5.39 3.20 23.33
C GLY A 25 -5.11 4.04 22.07
N TRP A 26 -3.96 3.86 21.40
CA TRP A 26 -3.61 4.60 20.21
C TRP A 26 -3.97 3.80 18.95
N ILE A 27 -5.18 3.95 18.47
CA ILE A 27 -5.78 3.21 17.36
C ILE A 27 -5.83 3.98 16.03
N THR A 28 -5.24 5.18 15.98
CA THR A 28 -5.10 6.00 14.77
C THR A 28 -3.62 6.10 14.38
N THR A 29 -3.29 7.01 13.45
CA THR A 29 -1.88 7.29 13.09
C THR A 29 -1.06 7.68 14.31
N GLY A 30 -0.10 6.86 14.69
CA GLY A 30 0.64 7.01 15.94
C GLY A 30 2.06 6.43 15.89
N PRO A 31 2.64 6.11 17.06
CA PRO A 31 4.03 5.66 17.16
C PRO A 31 4.36 4.45 16.29
N LYS A 32 3.47 3.46 16.19
CA LYS A 32 3.68 2.25 15.36
C LYS A 32 3.74 2.58 13.87
N VAL A 33 2.90 3.50 13.38
CA VAL A 33 2.95 3.96 11.99
C VAL A 33 4.28 4.65 11.72
N LYS A 34 4.71 5.57 12.58
CA LYS A 34 6.00 6.26 12.43
C LYS A 34 7.19 5.31 12.45
N GLN A 35 7.15 4.30 13.31
CA GLN A 35 8.17 3.25 13.36
C GLN A 35 8.20 2.48 12.04
N PHE A 36 7.06 2.02 11.55
CA PHE A 36 6.94 1.29 10.29
C PHE A 36 7.42 2.12 9.09
N GLU A 37 7.03 3.38 8.99
CA GLU A 37 7.53 4.30 7.95
C GLU A 37 9.07 4.41 7.97
N LYS A 38 9.66 4.50 9.17
CA LYS A 38 11.12 4.56 9.34
C LYS A 38 11.80 3.27 8.90
N GLU A 39 11.26 2.12 9.28
CA GLU A 39 11.79 0.80 8.95
C GLU A 39 11.70 0.51 7.45
N ILE A 40 10.56 0.82 6.82
CA ILE A 40 10.37 0.69 5.36
C ILE A 40 11.31 1.63 4.60
N ALA A 41 11.45 2.88 5.04
CA ALA A 41 12.39 3.82 4.41
C ALA A 41 13.83 3.29 4.46
N ALA A 42 14.26 2.74 5.61
CA ALA A 42 15.58 2.14 5.78
C ALA A 42 15.75 0.89 4.89
N TYR A 43 14.76 0.00 4.87
CA TYR A 43 14.78 -1.23 4.07
C TYR A 43 14.86 -0.94 2.56
N CYS A 44 14.08 0.04 2.09
CA CYS A 44 14.05 0.45 0.68
C CYS A 44 15.16 1.42 0.29
N HIS A 45 16.03 1.83 1.23
CA HIS A 45 17.08 2.84 1.01
C HIS A 45 16.53 4.17 0.47
N THR A 46 15.33 4.56 0.92
CA THR A 46 14.69 5.82 0.54
C THR A 46 14.79 6.85 1.66
N ALA A 47 14.69 8.14 1.32
CA ALA A 47 14.74 9.20 2.30
C ALA A 47 13.54 9.19 3.26
N ARG A 48 12.37 8.75 2.78
CA ARG A 48 11.11 8.70 3.54
C ARG A 48 10.19 7.61 3.00
N ALA A 49 9.30 7.13 3.86
CA ALA A 49 8.13 6.35 3.51
C ALA A 49 6.90 6.99 4.15
N VAL A 50 5.75 6.81 3.56
CA VAL A 50 4.45 7.30 4.06
C VAL A 50 3.46 6.15 4.01
N CYS A 51 2.81 5.88 5.14
CA CYS A 51 1.77 4.87 5.24
C CYS A 51 0.41 5.46 4.85
N LEU A 52 -0.29 4.78 3.96
CA LEU A 52 -1.68 5.05 3.63
C LEU A 52 -2.55 3.83 4.01
N ASN A 53 -3.85 3.99 3.94
CA ASN A 53 -4.82 2.97 4.33
C ASN A 53 -4.94 1.80 3.34
N SER A 54 -4.41 1.93 2.12
CA SER A 54 -4.40 0.86 1.13
C SER A 54 -3.31 1.08 0.06
N ALA A 55 -2.83 -0.02 -0.54
CA ALA A 55 -1.92 0.03 -1.69
C ALA A 55 -2.56 0.74 -2.90
N THR A 56 -3.87 0.60 -3.10
CA THR A 56 -4.62 1.31 -4.16
C THR A 56 -4.52 2.82 -3.98
N ALA A 57 -4.70 3.32 -2.74
CA ALA A 57 -4.55 4.74 -2.45
C ALA A 57 -3.10 5.23 -2.67
N CYS A 58 -2.10 4.39 -2.37
CA CYS A 58 -0.70 4.70 -2.66
C CYS A 58 -0.46 4.84 -4.16
N LEU A 59 -0.92 3.89 -4.96
CA LEU A 59 -0.76 3.90 -6.42
C LEU A 59 -1.43 5.15 -7.05
N GLU A 60 -2.68 5.41 -6.70
CA GLU A 60 -3.38 6.60 -7.20
C GLU A 60 -2.71 7.90 -6.75
N GLY A 61 -2.32 7.97 -5.47
CA GLY A 61 -1.61 9.12 -4.91
C GLY A 61 -0.31 9.43 -5.64
N VAL A 62 0.48 8.41 -5.98
CA VAL A 62 1.72 8.57 -6.74
C VAL A 62 1.45 9.10 -8.15
N LEU A 63 0.47 8.54 -8.88
CA LEU A 63 0.12 9.02 -10.21
C LEU A 63 -0.30 10.50 -10.18
N ARG A 64 -1.12 10.90 -9.20
CA ARG A 64 -1.54 12.29 -9.03
C ARG A 64 -0.36 13.22 -8.67
N LEU A 65 0.55 12.79 -7.80
CA LEU A 65 1.74 13.56 -7.43
C LEU A 65 2.71 13.75 -8.61
N LEU A 66 2.77 12.77 -9.51
CA LEU A 66 3.56 12.85 -10.75
C LEU A 66 2.87 13.68 -11.83
N GLY A 67 1.65 14.12 -11.63
CA GLY A 67 0.87 14.88 -12.60
C GLY A 67 0.33 14.04 -13.75
N VAL A 68 0.29 12.70 -13.59
CA VAL A 68 -0.26 11.80 -14.62
C VAL A 68 -1.77 12.01 -14.75
N GLY A 69 -2.26 12.17 -15.98
CA GLY A 69 -3.67 12.44 -16.26
C GLY A 69 -4.04 12.25 -17.71
N GLU A 70 -5.05 13.02 -18.15
CA GLU A 70 -5.55 12.97 -19.53
C GLU A 70 -4.44 13.27 -20.55
N GLY A 71 -4.31 12.41 -21.55
CA GLY A 71 -3.24 12.48 -22.58
C GLY A 71 -2.01 11.65 -22.27
N ASP A 72 -1.84 11.17 -21.04
CA ASP A 72 -0.73 10.29 -20.66
C ASP A 72 -1.07 8.82 -20.88
N GLU A 73 -0.06 8.00 -21.08
CA GLU A 73 -0.17 6.55 -21.18
C GLU A 73 0.60 5.88 -20.02
N VAL A 74 -0.03 4.90 -19.39
CA VAL A 74 0.55 4.13 -18.28
C VAL A 74 0.54 2.65 -18.65
N ILE A 75 1.73 2.05 -18.66
CA ILE A 75 1.93 0.63 -18.96
C ILE A 75 1.81 -0.17 -17.65
N THR A 76 1.01 -1.24 -17.69
CA THR A 76 0.93 -2.20 -16.58
C THR A 76 0.85 -3.63 -17.09
N THR A 77 1.00 -4.59 -16.17
CA THR A 77 0.88 -6.02 -16.49
C THR A 77 -0.57 -6.49 -16.40
N ALA A 78 -0.94 -7.46 -17.24
CA ALA A 78 -2.25 -8.13 -17.14
C ALA A 78 -2.32 -9.10 -15.94
N TYR A 79 -1.17 -9.57 -15.42
CA TYR A 79 -1.10 -10.47 -14.27
C TYR A 79 -0.87 -9.70 -12.99
N THR A 80 -1.91 -9.01 -12.54
CA THR A 80 -1.91 -8.20 -11.30
C THR A 80 -3.34 -8.04 -10.78
N TYR A 81 -3.46 -7.47 -9.58
CA TYR A 81 -4.76 -7.08 -9.05
C TYR A 81 -5.36 -5.89 -9.83
N THR A 82 -6.67 -5.88 -9.97
CA THR A 82 -7.41 -4.87 -10.77
C THR A 82 -7.03 -3.41 -10.42
N ALA A 83 -6.63 -3.16 -9.17
CA ALA A 83 -6.23 -1.82 -8.73
C ALA A 83 -5.10 -1.22 -9.57
N SER A 84 -4.15 -2.04 -10.07
CA SER A 84 -3.04 -1.57 -10.90
C SER A 84 -3.51 -0.93 -12.21
N ALA A 85 -4.66 -1.36 -12.73
CA ALA A 85 -5.28 -0.79 -13.91
C ALA A 85 -6.28 0.32 -13.57
N SER A 86 -7.12 0.11 -12.54
CA SER A 86 -8.19 1.05 -12.20
C SER A 86 -7.68 2.42 -11.77
N VAL A 87 -6.55 2.50 -11.07
CA VAL A 87 -5.98 3.79 -10.66
C VAL A 87 -5.53 4.64 -11.85
N VAL A 88 -5.13 4.01 -12.96
CA VAL A 88 -4.81 4.71 -14.21
C VAL A 88 -6.07 5.37 -14.78
N CYS A 89 -7.19 4.65 -14.78
CA CYS A 89 -8.48 5.19 -15.20
C CYS A 89 -8.96 6.31 -14.25
N HIS A 90 -8.71 6.18 -12.93
CA HIS A 90 -9.11 7.20 -11.94
C HIS A 90 -8.42 8.55 -12.17
N VAL A 91 -7.21 8.55 -12.68
CA VAL A 91 -6.48 9.79 -12.99
C VAL A 91 -6.75 10.29 -14.42
N GLY A 92 -7.54 9.56 -15.22
CA GLY A 92 -7.89 9.94 -16.59
C GLY A 92 -6.83 9.60 -17.63
N ALA A 93 -5.80 8.85 -17.27
CA ALA A 93 -4.76 8.41 -18.18
C ALA A 93 -5.20 7.16 -18.98
N LYS A 94 -4.53 6.91 -20.11
CA LYS A 94 -4.78 5.74 -20.94
C LYS A 94 -3.96 4.54 -20.42
N LEU A 95 -4.66 3.43 -20.19
CA LEU A 95 -4.04 2.16 -19.84
C LEU A 95 -3.46 1.48 -21.10
N VAL A 96 -2.21 1.03 -21.01
CA VAL A 96 -1.48 0.32 -22.08
C VAL A 96 -0.95 -1.01 -21.57
#